data_ae3b3263ced8c3d3b4e6f962bc447a61
#
_entry.id   ae3b3263ced8c3d3b4e6f962bc447a61
#
_cell.length_a   1.000
_cell.length_b   1.000
_cell.length_c   1.000
_cell.angle_alpha   90.00
_cell.angle_beta   90.00
_cell.angle_gamma   90.00
#
_symmetry.space_group_name_H-M   'P 1'
#
loop_
_entity.id
_entity.type
_entity.pdbx_description
1 polymer ?
#
loop_
_entity_poly.entity_id
_entity_poly.type
_entity_poly.pdbx_seq_one_letter_code
_entity_poly.pdbx_strand_id
1 'polypeptide(L)'
;MAERKPIKGITTEKTEKLIAETLAVMPEKAQKKRAPHVGANEPSVSSCAVKSNRKVVPGVMSQRGCAYAGAKGVVWGPIRDMIHVSHGPVGCGVYSWGTRRNLMQGVPGVTSFPLDFTSDFQERDIVYGGDKKLEKLLHEADELFPLNKGLSVLSECPVGLIGDDINSVTKKMEKELGKFVIPCNCEGFRGVSQSLGHHISNDSIRDHVIGRRKFEEKSGPYDIALIGDYNIGGDVWAAKPILEEIGLNVKSIWTGDGEIEKIASTYAVKLNLIHCYRSMNYMCKVMEEKWGIPWLEYNFFGPTKIEESLRNIAERFDDKIKKNVEKVIKKYRVKMKAVVDEYKPRLDGKTAMLFVGGLRPRHTVGAYEDLGIQITGTGYEFAHQDDYDRTAPEMAKGTLIYDDVSEFELEKYVEEFKPDLVGSGIKEKYVFQKSGIPFRQMHSWDYSGPYHGYDGFEIFARDIDMAINSPTWGLVKSPF
;
A
#
# COMPACT_ATOMS: atom_id res chain seq x y z
N MET A 1 -9.65 -5.15 -24.63
CA MET A 1 -8.51 -4.26 -24.26
C MET A 1 -7.71 -4.02 -25.53
N ALA A 2 -7.27 -2.79 -25.78
CA ALA A 2 -6.35 -2.52 -26.90
C ALA A 2 -5.01 -3.20 -26.63
N GLU A 3 -4.45 -3.86 -27.64
CA GLU A 3 -3.14 -4.50 -27.55
C GLU A 3 -2.08 -3.43 -27.27
N ARG A 4 -1.29 -3.62 -26.21
CA ARG A 4 -0.23 -2.66 -25.84
C ARG A 4 0.91 -2.72 -26.82
N LYS A 5 1.47 -1.56 -27.15
CA LYS A 5 2.60 -1.46 -28.08
C LYS A 5 3.79 -2.25 -27.55
N PRO A 6 4.50 -3.00 -28.42
CA PRO A 6 5.75 -3.65 -28.04
C PRO A 6 6.77 -2.64 -27.52
N ILE A 7 7.52 -3.02 -26.50
CA ILE A 7 8.59 -2.21 -25.93
C ILE A 7 9.87 -2.49 -26.73
N LYS A 8 10.51 -1.43 -27.21
CA LYS A 8 11.76 -1.55 -27.98
C LYS A 8 12.84 -2.28 -27.19
N GLY A 9 13.35 -3.37 -27.75
CA GLY A 9 14.42 -4.17 -27.12
C GLY A 9 13.95 -5.15 -26.05
N ILE A 10 12.64 -5.24 -25.77
CA ILE A 10 12.04 -6.23 -24.87
C ILE A 10 11.25 -7.24 -25.70
N THR A 11 11.68 -8.48 -25.68
CA THR A 11 11.02 -9.61 -26.34
C THR A 11 10.90 -10.76 -25.36
N THR A 12 9.94 -11.66 -25.58
CA THR A 12 9.77 -12.85 -24.74
C THR A 12 11.08 -13.65 -24.68
N GLU A 13 11.73 -13.89 -25.83
CA GLU A 13 12.98 -14.64 -25.93
C GLU A 13 14.11 -13.98 -25.09
N LYS A 14 14.27 -12.64 -25.22
CA LYS A 14 15.30 -11.91 -24.47
C LYS A 14 15.04 -12.02 -22.96
N THR A 15 13.79 -11.86 -22.54
CA THR A 15 13.40 -11.92 -21.14
C THR A 15 13.59 -13.33 -20.57
N GLU A 16 13.20 -14.38 -21.30
CA GLU A 16 13.41 -15.77 -20.89
C GLU A 16 14.90 -16.12 -20.78
N LYS A 17 15.72 -15.66 -21.73
CA LYS A 17 17.17 -15.83 -21.67
C LYS A 17 17.76 -15.17 -20.42
N LEU A 18 17.39 -13.92 -20.13
CA LEU A 18 17.84 -13.21 -18.92
C LEU A 18 17.46 -13.95 -17.65
N ILE A 19 16.22 -14.46 -17.57
CA ILE A 19 15.76 -15.25 -16.44
C ILE A 19 16.62 -16.50 -16.28
N ALA A 20 16.85 -17.26 -17.36
CA ALA A 20 17.66 -18.46 -17.32
C ALA A 20 19.10 -18.18 -16.85
N GLU A 21 19.74 -17.14 -17.37
CA GLU A 21 21.09 -16.74 -16.97
C GLU A 21 21.14 -16.28 -15.50
N THR A 22 20.14 -15.53 -15.04
CA THR A 22 20.07 -15.09 -13.63
C THR A 22 19.89 -16.27 -12.68
N LEU A 23 19.06 -17.23 -13.04
CA LEU A 23 18.85 -18.42 -12.22
C LEU A 23 20.03 -19.40 -12.24
N ALA A 24 20.80 -19.45 -13.32
CA ALA A 24 21.93 -20.40 -13.49
C ALA A 24 23.03 -20.27 -12.42
N VAL A 25 23.14 -19.09 -11.79
CA VAL A 25 24.12 -18.86 -10.71
C VAL A 25 23.66 -19.43 -9.35
N MET A 26 22.39 -19.79 -9.24
CA MET A 26 21.83 -20.34 -8.01
C MET A 26 22.09 -21.88 -7.93
N PRO A 27 22.15 -22.45 -6.72
CA PRO A 27 22.14 -23.92 -6.57
C PRO A 27 20.89 -24.53 -7.21
N GLU A 28 21.03 -25.70 -7.86
CA GLU A 28 19.95 -26.36 -8.63
C GLU A 28 18.59 -26.43 -7.88
N LYS A 29 18.65 -26.77 -6.58
CA LYS A 29 17.45 -26.81 -5.73
C LYS A 29 16.76 -25.45 -5.57
N ALA A 30 17.53 -24.38 -5.54
CA ALA A 30 16.99 -23.00 -5.48
C ALA A 30 16.43 -22.59 -6.85
N GLN A 31 17.12 -22.90 -7.95
CA GLN A 31 16.62 -22.66 -9.31
C GLN A 31 15.24 -23.27 -9.52
N LYS A 32 15.08 -24.59 -9.23
CA LYS A 32 13.80 -25.30 -9.37
C LYS A 32 12.67 -24.67 -8.55
N LYS A 33 12.99 -24.13 -7.37
CA LYS A 33 12.00 -23.44 -6.53
C LYS A 33 11.69 -22.03 -7.04
N ARG A 34 12.68 -21.33 -7.59
CA ARG A 34 12.53 -19.93 -8.02
C ARG A 34 11.88 -19.79 -9.39
N ALA A 35 12.17 -20.68 -10.33
CA ALA A 35 11.71 -20.59 -11.71
C ALA A 35 10.21 -20.36 -11.90
N PRO A 36 9.28 -20.93 -11.12
CA PRO A 36 7.86 -20.66 -11.26
C PRO A 36 7.43 -19.23 -10.89
N HIS A 37 8.29 -18.45 -10.24
CA HIS A 37 8.00 -17.14 -9.66
C HIS A 37 8.54 -15.96 -10.47
N VAL A 38 9.02 -16.22 -11.67
CA VAL A 38 9.52 -15.22 -12.61
C VAL A 38 9.23 -15.67 -14.04
N GLY A 39 8.88 -14.74 -14.92
CA GLY A 39 8.54 -15.09 -16.32
C GLY A 39 8.41 -13.87 -17.23
N ALA A 40 8.44 -14.13 -18.51
CA ALA A 40 8.08 -13.16 -19.52
C ALA A 40 6.54 -13.07 -19.65
N ASN A 41 6.01 -11.88 -19.73
CA ASN A 41 4.56 -11.65 -19.87
C ASN A 41 4.03 -12.12 -21.22
N GLU A 42 2.88 -12.81 -21.18
CA GLU A 42 2.09 -13.15 -22.35
C GLU A 42 0.63 -12.71 -22.12
N PRO A 43 0.26 -11.50 -22.58
CA PRO A 43 -1.04 -10.91 -22.25
C PRO A 43 -2.24 -11.62 -22.87
N SER A 44 -2.02 -12.51 -23.84
CA SER A 44 -3.10 -13.26 -24.53
C SER A 44 -3.63 -14.46 -23.73
N VAL A 45 -2.94 -14.86 -22.65
CA VAL A 45 -3.38 -16.00 -21.83
C VAL A 45 -4.32 -15.55 -20.70
N SER A 46 -5.26 -16.41 -20.36
CA SER A 46 -6.28 -16.14 -19.32
C SER A 46 -5.72 -16.15 -17.88
N SER A 47 -4.56 -16.74 -17.68
CA SER A 47 -3.87 -16.80 -16.37
C SER A 47 -2.39 -16.54 -16.55
N CYS A 48 -1.82 -15.73 -15.67
CA CYS A 48 -0.39 -15.44 -15.67
C CYS A 48 0.42 -16.70 -15.32
N ALA A 49 1.49 -16.96 -16.08
CA ALA A 49 2.37 -18.09 -15.85
C ALA A 49 3.17 -17.97 -14.54
N VAL A 50 3.42 -16.75 -14.10
CA VAL A 50 4.13 -16.46 -12.84
C VAL A 50 3.25 -16.82 -11.65
N LYS A 51 3.78 -17.67 -10.76
CA LYS A 51 3.10 -18.12 -9.56
C LYS A 51 3.48 -17.26 -8.37
N SER A 52 2.48 -16.90 -7.56
CA SER A 52 2.73 -16.22 -6.30
C SER A 52 3.52 -17.10 -5.33
N ASN A 53 4.51 -16.54 -4.67
CA ASN A 53 5.34 -17.23 -3.69
C ASN A 53 4.83 -16.95 -2.26
N ARG A 54 4.24 -17.95 -1.63
CA ARG A 54 3.76 -17.87 -0.24
C ARG A 54 4.83 -18.20 0.80
N LYS A 55 6.00 -18.65 0.36
CA LYS A 55 7.12 -19.03 1.24
C LYS A 55 8.40 -18.41 0.73
N VAL A 56 9.25 -17.97 1.65
CA VAL A 56 10.58 -17.50 1.30
C VAL A 56 11.41 -18.67 0.71
N VAL A 57 12.15 -18.41 -0.34
CA VAL A 57 13.14 -19.35 -0.86
C VAL A 57 14.30 -19.40 0.12
N PRO A 58 14.63 -20.57 0.71
CA PRO A 58 15.74 -20.67 1.65
C PRO A 58 17.06 -20.18 1.05
N GLY A 59 17.75 -19.32 1.77
CA GLY A 59 19.03 -18.74 1.34
C GLY A 59 18.91 -17.47 0.49
N VAL A 60 17.69 -17.08 0.13
CA VAL A 60 17.42 -15.82 -0.59
C VAL A 60 16.83 -14.82 0.38
N MET A 61 17.49 -13.68 0.56
CA MET A 61 16.93 -12.59 1.36
C MET A 61 15.82 -11.89 0.58
N SER A 62 14.63 -11.96 1.11
CA SER A 62 13.45 -11.31 0.54
C SER A 62 13.31 -9.88 1.05
N GLN A 63 12.71 -9.01 0.24
CA GLN A 63 12.37 -7.63 0.60
C GLN A 63 11.10 -7.52 1.44
N ARG A 64 10.44 -8.63 1.74
CA ARG A 64 9.23 -8.70 2.55
C ARG A 64 9.50 -8.16 3.96
N GLY A 65 8.64 -7.23 4.42
CA GLY A 65 8.64 -6.80 5.81
C GLY A 65 7.93 -7.80 6.72
N CYS A 66 7.98 -7.55 8.04
CA CYS A 66 7.33 -8.39 9.04
C CYS A 66 5.84 -8.06 9.23
N ALA A 67 5.09 -8.99 9.85
CA ALA A 67 3.66 -8.80 10.15
C ALA A 67 3.41 -7.57 11.03
N TYR A 68 4.22 -7.35 12.07
CA TYR A 68 4.09 -6.17 12.93
C TYR A 68 4.20 -4.85 12.14
N ALA A 69 5.18 -4.71 11.25
CA ALA A 69 5.33 -3.52 10.41
C ALA A 69 4.11 -3.29 9.50
N GLY A 70 3.52 -4.36 8.99
CA GLY A 70 2.27 -4.30 8.22
C GLY A 70 1.07 -3.89 9.06
N ALA A 71 0.97 -4.40 10.27
CA ALA A 71 -0.12 -4.07 11.19
C ALA A 71 -0.02 -2.61 11.67
N LYS A 72 1.05 -2.29 12.38
CA LYS A 72 1.24 -0.99 13.03
C LYS A 72 1.47 0.13 12.03
N GLY A 73 2.44 -0.04 11.13
CA GLY A 73 2.84 1.02 10.23
C GLY A 73 1.89 1.26 9.06
N VAL A 74 0.98 0.33 8.74
CA VAL A 74 0.09 0.47 7.57
C VAL A 74 -1.37 0.63 7.98
N VAL A 75 -1.88 -0.25 8.86
CA VAL A 75 -3.32 -0.29 9.15
C VAL A 75 -3.68 0.57 10.36
N TRP A 76 -3.03 0.34 11.51
CA TRP A 76 -3.40 1.05 12.76
C TRP A 76 -2.86 2.48 12.81
N GLY A 77 -1.58 2.68 12.51
CA GLY A 77 -0.92 3.97 12.63
C GLY A 77 -1.63 5.15 11.94
N PRO A 78 -2.30 4.96 10.79
CA PRO A 78 -3.03 6.04 10.13
C PRO A 78 -4.38 6.42 10.75
N ILE A 79 -4.88 5.70 11.76
CA ILE A 79 -6.13 6.06 12.45
C ILE A 79 -5.83 7.21 13.42
N ARG A 80 -6.27 8.40 13.07
CA ARG A 80 -5.79 9.67 13.64
C ARG A 80 -6.24 9.98 15.06
N ASP A 81 -7.37 9.43 15.49
CA ASP A 81 -8.02 9.75 16.78
C ASP A 81 -7.79 8.67 17.84
N MET A 82 -6.85 7.76 17.60
CA MET A 82 -6.45 6.71 18.53
C MET A 82 -5.03 6.89 19.06
N ILE A 83 -4.78 6.30 20.21
CA ILE A 83 -3.44 6.06 20.75
C ILE A 83 -2.97 4.67 20.28
N HIS A 84 -1.76 4.58 19.74
CA HIS A 84 -1.17 3.33 19.25
C HIS A 84 -0.04 2.88 20.18
N VAL A 85 -0.22 1.75 20.84
CA VAL A 85 0.75 1.22 21.79
C VAL A 85 1.47 0.02 21.19
N SER A 86 2.76 0.16 20.98
CA SER A 86 3.69 -0.92 20.64
C SER A 86 4.07 -1.64 21.94
N HIS A 87 3.55 -2.85 22.15
CA HIS A 87 3.88 -3.65 23.33
C HIS A 87 5.09 -4.52 23.04
N GLY A 88 6.23 -4.08 23.56
CA GLY A 88 7.55 -4.68 23.33
C GLY A 88 8.69 -3.67 23.43
N PRO A 89 9.87 -3.99 22.90
CA PRO A 89 11.03 -3.09 22.82
C PRO A 89 10.78 -1.86 21.93
N VAL A 90 11.42 -0.74 22.22
CA VAL A 90 11.22 0.53 21.50
C VAL A 90 11.53 0.48 20.02
N GLY A 91 12.46 -0.38 19.58
CA GLY A 91 12.97 -0.40 18.20
C GLY A 91 11.91 -0.64 17.14
N CYS A 92 11.05 -1.63 17.32
CA CYS A 92 9.97 -1.94 16.38
C CYS A 92 8.95 -0.81 16.28
N GLY A 93 8.62 -0.17 17.40
CA GLY A 93 7.74 1.00 17.46
C GLY A 93 8.29 2.15 16.61
N VAL A 94 9.54 2.53 16.80
CA VAL A 94 10.24 3.59 16.06
C VAL A 94 10.31 3.27 14.56
N TYR A 95 10.71 2.06 14.19
CA TYR A 95 10.80 1.66 12.79
C TYR A 95 9.45 1.70 12.07
N SER A 96 8.39 1.21 12.70
CA SER A 96 7.06 1.20 12.08
C SER A 96 6.46 2.60 11.95
N TRP A 97 6.79 3.51 12.86
CA TRP A 97 6.40 4.92 12.80
C TRP A 97 7.20 5.70 11.74
N GLY A 98 8.53 5.55 11.71
CA GLY A 98 9.42 6.36 10.89
C GLY A 98 9.50 5.97 9.41
N THR A 99 9.22 4.70 9.06
CA THR A 99 9.43 4.20 7.70
C THR A 99 8.27 4.47 6.74
N ARG A 100 7.11 4.83 7.25
CA ARG A 100 5.92 5.10 6.45
C ARG A 100 5.48 6.56 6.58
N ARG A 101 5.08 7.14 5.46
CA ARG A 101 4.58 8.50 5.41
C ARG A 101 3.05 8.51 5.27
N ASN A 102 2.39 7.87 6.21
CA ASN A 102 0.95 7.93 6.35
C ASN A 102 0.60 9.27 7.02
N LEU A 103 0.22 10.25 6.24
CA LEU A 103 -0.11 11.59 6.76
C LEU A 103 -1.47 11.56 7.46
N MET A 104 -1.59 12.31 8.56
CA MET A 104 -2.83 12.46 9.30
C MET A 104 -2.92 13.84 9.96
N GLN A 105 -4.13 14.26 10.26
CA GLN A 105 -4.38 15.53 10.95
C GLN A 105 -4.18 15.44 12.47
N GLY A 106 -3.98 14.23 12.99
CA GLY A 106 -3.87 13.99 14.42
C GLY A 106 -5.21 14.07 15.17
N VAL A 107 -5.15 13.98 16.50
CA VAL A 107 -6.33 14.08 17.37
C VAL A 107 -6.78 15.55 17.39
N PRO A 108 -8.03 15.85 17.01
CA PRO A 108 -8.53 17.22 16.98
C PRO A 108 -8.40 17.92 18.35
N GLY A 109 -7.79 19.11 18.34
CA GLY A 109 -7.58 19.91 19.56
C GLY A 109 -6.45 19.43 20.48
N VAL A 110 -5.71 18.38 20.12
CA VAL A 110 -4.64 17.80 20.94
C VAL A 110 -3.31 17.83 20.23
N THR A 111 -3.21 17.23 19.06
CA THR A 111 -1.95 17.09 18.33
C THR A 111 -2.21 16.90 16.83
N SER A 112 -1.24 17.33 16.03
CA SER A 112 -1.15 17.01 14.60
C SER A 112 -0.21 15.83 14.32
N PHE A 113 0.20 15.09 15.36
CA PHE A 113 1.06 13.91 15.25
C PHE A 113 0.28 12.65 15.66
N PRO A 114 0.66 11.49 15.12
CA PRO A 114 0.17 10.21 15.64
C PRO A 114 0.60 10.07 17.12
N LEU A 115 -0.30 9.55 17.95
CA LEU A 115 -0.02 9.24 19.33
C LEU A 115 0.55 7.81 19.43
N ASP A 116 1.84 7.70 19.24
CA ASP A 116 2.57 6.43 19.27
C ASP A 116 3.35 6.27 20.57
N PHE A 117 3.06 5.19 21.29
CA PHE A 117 3.70 4.82 22.55
C PHE A 117 4.34 3.44 22.44
N THR A 118 5.31 3.19 23.32
CA THR A 118 5.89 1.87 23.50
C THR A 118 5.90 1.50 24.97
N SER A 119 5.70 0.23 25.27
CA SER A 119 5.89 -0.27 26.64
C SER A 119 7.36 -0.40 27.03
N ASP A 120 8.27 -0.17 26.09
CA ASP A 120 9.72 -0.17 26.33
C ASP A 120 10.21 -1.38 27.15
N PHE A 121 10.03 -2.57 26.60
CA PHE A 121 10.46 -3.81 27.25
C PHE A 121 11.95 -3.79 27.55
N GLN A 122 12.28 -4.13 28.80
CA GLN A 122 13.61 -4.40 29.28
C GLN A 122 13.76 -5.89 29.59
N GLU A 123 14.97 -6.35 29.90
CA GLU A 123 15.27 -7.74 30.23
C GLU A 123 14.34 -8.28 31.34
N ARG A 124 14.04 -7.45 32.34
CA ARG A 124 13.13 -7.80 33.42
C ARG A 124 11.71 -8.15 32.94
N ASP A 125 11.21 -7.40 31.96
CA ASP A 125 9.86 -7.60 31.42
C ASP A 125 9.77 -8.90 30.61
N ILE A 126 10.89 -9.29 29.97
CA ILE A 126 11.00 -10.58 29.28
C ILE A 126 10.97 -11.76 30.26
N VAL A 127 11.58 -11.60 31.43
CA VAL A 127 11.63 -12.66 32.43
C VAL A 127 10.33 -12.82 33.23
N TYR A 128 9.69 -11.70 33.58
CA TYR A 128 8.55 -11.68 34.50
C TYR A 128 7.21 -11.34 33.86
N GLY A 129 7.17 -11.06 32.54
CA GLY A 129 5.99 -10.61 31.81
C GLY A 129 5.77 -9.11 31.87
N GLY A 130 5.10 -8.57 30.86
CA GLY A 130 4.84 -7.13 30.67
C GLY A 130 3.41 -6.68 30.92
N ASP A 131 2.46 -7.56 31.24
CA ASP A 131 1.02 -7.23 31.34
C ASP A 131 0.74 -6.06 32.31
N LYS A 132 1.36 -6.05 33.48
CA LYS A 132 1.21 -4.95 34.46
C LYS A 132 1.77 -3.63 33.96
N LYS A 133 2.87 -3.69 33.23
CA LYS A 133 3.49 -2.52 32.59
C LYS A 133 2.58 -1.97 31.49
N LEU A 134 1.95 -2.85 30.73
CA LEU A 134 0.98 -2.48 29.69
C LEU A 134 -0.25 -1.81 30.32
N GLU A 135 -0.87 -2.40 31.36
CA GLU A 135 -2.00 -1.79 32.08
C GLU A 135 -1.68 -0.36 32.55
N LYS A 136 -0.53 -0.20 33.20
CA LYS A 136 -0.08 1.11 33.67
C LYS A 136 0.07 2.12 32.51
N LEU A 137 0.73 1.70 31.43
CA LEU A 137 0.93 2.55 30.25
C LEU A 137 -0.40 2.99 29.62
N LEU A 138 -1.37 2.08 29.51
CA LEU A 138 -2.67 2.39 28.92
C LEU A 138 -3.43 3.44 29.74
N HIS A 139 -3.39 3.35 31.07
CA HIS A 139 -3.95 4.38 31.95
C HIS A 139 -3.25 5.72 31.80
N GLU A 140 -1.92 5.74 31.88
CA GLU A 140 -1.14 6.98 31.77
C GLU A 140 -1.32 7.66 30.42
N ALA A 141 -1.35 6.88 29.33
CA ALA A 141 -1.55 7.42 27.99
C ALA A 141 -2.96 8.02 27.81
N ASP A 142 -3.99 7.36 28.34
CA ASP A 142 -5.36 7.89 28.28
C ASP A 142 -5.53 9.16 29.14
N GLU A 143 -4.91 9.20 30.32
CA GLU A 143 -4.92 10.37 31.20
C GLU A 143 -4.22 11.58 30.56
N LEU A 144 -3.08 11.35 29.90
CA LEU A 144 -2.32 12.40 29.21
C LEU A 144 -3.05 12.94 27.96
N PHE A 145 -3.81 12.09 27.27
CA PHE A 145 -4.51 12.44 26.03
C PHE A 145 -5.99 12.08 26.09
N PRO A 146 -6.79 12.68 26.95
CA PRO A 146 -8.16 12.25 27.25
C PRO A 146 -9.15 12.40 26.08
N LEU A 147 -8.81 13.19 25.06
CA LEU A 147 -9.64 13.38 23.86
C LEU A 147 -9.48 12.26 22.81
N ASN A 148 -8.57 11.30 23.03
CA ASN A 148 -8.49 10.12 22.17
C ASN A 148 -9.81 9.32 22.18
N LYS A 149 -10.12 8.63 21.10
CA LYS A 149 -11.34 7.82 20.95
C LYS A 149 -11.12 6.34 21.23
N GLY A 150 -9.87 5.93 21.41
CA GLY A 150 -9.50 4.57 21.71
C GLY A 150 -8.00 4.33 21.69
N LEU A 151 -7.61 3.15 22.12
CA LEU A 151 -6.24 2.70 22.14
C LEU A 151 -6.13 1.38 21.35
N SER A 152 -5.09 1.23 20.53
CA SER A 152 -4.72 -0.05 19.94
C SER A 152 -3.45 -0.58 20.59
N VAL A 153 -3.43 -1.86 20.91
CA VAL A 153 -2.28 -2.55 21.51
C VAL A 153 -1.75 -3.57 20.51
N LEU A 154 -0.52 -3.36 20.06
CA LEU A 154 0.10 -4.18 19.02
C LEU A 154 1.27 -4.97 19.63
N SER A 155 1.17 -6.30 19.62
CA SER A 155 2.20 -7.17 20.17
C SER A 155 3.42 -7.24 19.25
N GLU A 156 4.60 -7.06 19.83
CA GLU A 156 5.88 -7.29 19.20
C GLU A 156 6.37 -8.75 19.40
N CYS A 157 7.44 -9.15 18.72
CA CYS A 157 7.93 -10.53 18.76
C CYS A 157 8.20 -11.07 20.17
N PRO A 158 8.87 -10.33 21.09
CA PRO A 158 9.11 -10.83 22.45
C PRO A 158 7.83 -11.15 23.20
N VAL A 159 6.78 -10.32 23.06
CA VAL A 159 5.48 -10.51 23.71
C VAL A 159 4.84 -11.84 23.36
N GLY A 160 4.84 -12.20 22.06
CA GLY A 160 4.31 -13.48 21.62
C GLY A 160 5.17 -14.69 22.04
N LEU A 161 6.47 -14.50 22.29
CA LEU A 161 7.37 -15.55 22.74
C LEU A 161 7.23 -15.84 24.25
N ILE A 162 7.05 -14.81 25.06
CA ILE A 162 6.89 -14.94 26.52
C ILE A 162 5.45 -15.28 26.93
N GLY A 163 4.48 -15.03 26.04
CA GLY A 163 3.08 -15.39 26.25
C GLY A 163 2.28 -14.36 27.05
N ASP A 164 2.61 -13.08 26.99
CA ASP A 164 1.80 -12.00 27.57
C ASP A 164 0.39 -12.01 26.95
N ASP A 165 -0.63 -11.80 27.78
CA ASP A 165 -2.04 -11.84 27.38
C ASP A 165 -2.61 -10.43 27.14
N ILE A 166 -2.24 -9.83 26.00
CA ILE A 166 -2.77 -8.52 25.63
C ILE A 166 -4.29 -8.50 25.46
N ASN A 167 -4.92 -9.66 25.17
CA ASN A 167 -6.36 -9.73 25.00
C ASN A 167 -7.09 -9.54 26.33
N SER A 168 -6.60 -10.17 27.40
CA SER A 168 -7.14 -10.00 28.76
C SER A 168 -6.93 -8.57 29.26
N VAL A 169 -5.74 -8.01 29.05
CA VAL A 169 -5.41 -6.62 29.45
C VAL A 169 -6.34 -5.64 28.73
N THR A 170 -6.43 -5.71 27.41
CA THR A 170 -7.26 -4.77 26.63
C THR A 170 -8.73 -4.89 26.96
N LYS A 171 -9.26 -6.10 27.19
CA LYS A 171 -10.64 -6.32 27.60
C LYS A 171 -10.96 -5.71 28.98
N LYS A 172 -10.01 -5.76 29.91
CA LYS A 172 -10.11 -5.10 31.22
C LYS A 172 -10.13 -3.59 31.05
N MET A 173 -9.15 -3.05 30.31
CA MET A 173 -8.98 -1.63 30.08
C MET A 173 -10.14 -1.00 29.33
N GLU A 174 -10.74 -1.71 28.34
CA GLU A 174 -11.93 -1.24 27.63
C GLU A 174 -13.11 -0.96 28.58
N LYS A 175 -13.28 -1.80 29.61
CA LYS A 175 -14.33 -1.62 30.64
C LYS A 175 -14.01 -0.45 31.56
N GLU A 176 -12.74 -0.28 31.94
CA GLU A 176 -12.31 0.76 32.88
C GLU A 176 -12.33 2.15 32.24
N LEU A 177 -11.85 2.27 30.99
CA LEU A 177 -11.76 3.55 30.29
C LEU A 177 -13.06 3.93 29.56
N GLY A 178 -13.95 2.97 29.29
CA GLY A 178 -15.18 3.21 28.53
C GLY A 178 -14.97 3.58 27.06
N LYS A 179 -13.77 3.33 26.53
CA LYS A 179 -13.34 3.60 25.15
C LYS A 179 -12.99 2.30 24.43
N PHE A 180 -12.76 2.35 23.12
CA PHE A 180 -12.18 1.21 22.40
C PHE A 180 -10.76 0.94 22.94
N VAL A 181 -10.48 -0.29 23.37
CA VAL A 181 -9.12 -0.76 23.65
C VAL A 181 -8.94 -2.09 22.92
N ILE A 182 -8.19 -2.07 21.82
CA ILE A 182 -8.24 -3.11 20.81
C ILE A 182 -6.91 -3.88 20.75
N PRO A 183 -6.91 -5.20 20.96
CA PRO A 183 -5.73 -6.02 20.82
C PRO A 183 -5.44 -6.33 19.34
N CYS A 184 -4.17 -6.37 18.98
CA CYS A 184 -3.70 -6.83 17.69
C CYS A 184 -2.47 -7.73 17.89
N ASN A 185 -2.69 -9.05 17.83
CA ASN A 185 -1.63 -10.06 17.98
C ASN A 185 -0.87 -10.20 16.67
N CYS A 186 0.06 -9.28 16.41
CA CYS A 186 0.72 -9.11 15.11
C CYS A 186 2.24 -9.30 15.14
N GLU A 187 2.73 -10.16 16.00
CA GLU A 187 4.14 -10.45 16.16
C GLU A 187 4.82 -10.70 14.81
N GLY A 188 5.97 -10.12 14.60
CA GLY A 188 6.62 -10.08 13.30
C GLY A 188 6.90 -11.44 12.68
N PHE A 189 7.10 -12.47 13.50
CA PHE A 189 7.36 -13.84 13.05
C PHE A 189 6.13 -14.63 12.60
N ARG A 190 4.91 -14.13 12.80
CA ARG A 190 3.68 -14.88 12.45
C ARG A 190 3.56 -15.20 10.97
N GLY A 191 4.16 -14.42 10.12
CA GLY A 191 4.11 -14.64 8.68
C GLY A 191 5.36 -14.21 7.94
N VAL A 192 5.36 -14.46 6.65
CA VAL A 192 6.51 -14.21 5.76
C VAL A 192 6.48 -12.81 5.13
N SER A 193 5.44 -12.00 5.41
CA SER A 193 5.32 -10.67 4.81
C SER A 193 4.42 -9.73 5.61
N GLN A 194 4.50 -8.44 5.30
CA GLN A 194 3.61 -7.40 5.83
C GLN A 194 2.13 -7.67 5.55
N SER A 195 1.80 -8.38 4.49
CA SER A 195 0.41 -8.71 4.10
C SER A 195 -0.35 -9.42 5.22
N LEU A 196 0.29 -10.32 5.95
CA LEU A 196 -0.36 -10.98 7.09
C LEU A 196 -0.70 -9.98 8.20
N GLY A 197 0.18 -9.00 8.46
CA GLY A 197 -0.09 -7.93 9.41
C GLY A 197 -1.32 -7.09 9.05
N HIS A 198 -1.51 -6.81 7.75
CA HIS A 198 -2.74 -6.17 7.28
C HIS A 198 -3.98 -7.01 7.60
N HIS A 199 -3.92 -8.32 7.34
CA HIS A 199 -5.05 -9.22 7.60
C HIS A 199 -5.35 -9.33 9.09
N ILE A 200 -4.35 -9.52 9.94
CA ILE A 200 -4.52 -9.59 11.41
C ILE A 200 -5.15 -8.29 11.94
N SER A 201 -4.68 -7.13 11.49
CA SER A 201 -5.23 -5.84 11.88
C SER A 201 -6.68 -5.64 11.44
N ASN A 202 -6.97 -6.00 10.20
CA ASN A 202 -8.32 -5.90 9.65
C ASN A 202 -9.28 -6.87 10.35
N ASP A 203 -8.82 -8.06 10.73
CA ASP A 203 -9.58 -9.00 11.56
C ASP A 203 -9.85 -8.40 12.94
N SER A 204 -8.86 -7.77 13.59
CA SER A 204 -9.06 -7.08 14.86
C SER A 204 -10.09 -5.93 14.74
N ILE A 205 -10.03 -5.14 13.67
CA ILE A 205 -11.04 -4.09 13.41
C ILE A 205 -12.43 -4.70 13.17
N ARG A 206 -12.53 -5.78 12.40
CA ARG A 206 -13.80 -6.51 12.17
C ARG A 206 -14.41 -6.99 13.48
N ASP A 207 -13.61 -7.59 14.35
CA ASP A 207 -14.09 -8.29 15.54
C ASP A 207 -14.32 -7.35 16.72
N HIS A 208 -13.57 -6.24 16.79
CA HIS A 208 -13.59 -5.33 17.94
C HIS A 208 -14.14 -3.93 17.66
N VAL A 209 -14.37 -3.56 16.40
CA VAL A 209 -14.79 -2.19 16.04
C VAL A 209 -16.10 -2.16 15.26
N ILE A 210 -16.18 -2.83 14.10
CA ILE A 210 -17.33 -2.69 13.20
C ILE A 210 -18.61 -3.16 13.86
N GLY A 211 -19.62 -2.27 13.86
CA GLY A 211 -20.95 -2.56 14.39
C GLY A 211 -21.05 -2.64 15.92
N ARG A 212 -19.97 -2.39 16.66
CA ARG A 212 -20.02 -2.38 18.14
C ARG A 212 -20.64 -1.13 18.74
N ARG A 213 -20.73 -0.05 17.98
CA ARG A 213 -21.50 1.15 18.34
C ARG A 213 -22.65 1.33 17.37
N LYS A 214 -23.84 1.65 17.88
CA LYS A 214 -24.97 2.06 17.05
C LYS A 214 -24.78 3.53 16.69
N PHE A 215 -24.75 3.83 15.41
CA PHE A 215 -24.76 5.19 14.94
C PHE A 215 -26.19 5.62 14.66
N GLU A 216 -26.59 6.77 15.18
CA GLU A 216 -27.93 7.33 15.00
C GLU A 216 -28.14 7.91 13.60
N GLU A 217 -27.05 8.22 12.88
CA GLU A 217 -27.10 8.76 11.54
C GLU A 217 -27.61 7.74 10.52
N LYS A 218 -28.71 8.09 9.87
CA LYS A 218 -29.24 7.30 8.75
C LYS A 218 -28.23 7.32 7.58
N SER A 219 -27.99 6.16 6.98
CA SER A 219 -27.22 6.06 5.75
C SER A 219 -27.90 6.79 4.60
N GLY A 220 -27.19 7.74 3.99
CA GLY A 220 -27.63 8.41 2.77
C GLY A 220 -27.43 7.56 1.52
N PRO A 221 -28.13 7.87 0.40
CA PRO A 221 -28.01 7.11 -0.84
C PRO A 221 -26.63 7.21 -1.52
N TYR A 222 -25.83 8.20 -1.16
CA TYR A 222 -24.52 8.49 -1.72
C TYR A 222 -23.37 8.27 -0.74
N ASP A 223 -23.62 7.64 0.40
CA ASP A 223 -22.61 7.34 1.41
C ASP A 223 -21.69 6.22 0.94
N ILE A 224 -20.39 6.48 0.93
CA ILE A 224 -19.36 5.53 0.54
C ILE A 224 -18.28 5.42 1.61
N ALA A 225 -17.52 4.33 1.56
CA ALA A 225 -16.29 4.18 2.33
C ALA A 225 -15.09 4.01 1.39
N LEU A 226 -13.96 4.62 1.73
CA LEU A 226 -12.67 4.36 1.12
C LEU A 226 -11.96 3.27 1.90
N ILE A 227 -11.66 2.14 1.26
CA ILE A 227 -11.13 0.95 1.90
C ILE A 227 -9.71 0.68 1.40
N GLY A 228 -8.74 0.61 2.33
CA GLY A 228 -7.35 0.29 2.01
C GLY A 228 -6.57 1.43 1.37
N ASP A 229 -7.02 2.66 1.52
CA ASP A 229 -6.21 3.83 1.27
C ASP A 229 -5.61 4.32 2.60
N TYR A 230 -4.30 4.31 2.67
CA TYR A 230 -3.54 4.57 3.89
C TYR A 230 -2.95 5.98 3.94
N ASN A 231 -3.43 6.88 3.10
CA ASN A 231 -3.02 8.29 2.99
C ASN A 231 -1.50 8.50 2.87
N ILE A 232 -0.84 7.68 2.08
CA ILE A 232 0.59 7.82 1.83
C ILE A 232 0.84 9.14 1.08
N GLY A 233 1.65 10.01 1.67
CA GLY A 233 1.95 11.31 1.07
C GLY A 233 0.76 12.24 0.89
N GLY A 234 -0.42 11.91 1.47
CA GLY A 234 -1.65 12.71 1.33
C GLY A 234 -2.59 12.21 0.22
N ASP A 235 -2.43 10.98 -0.25
CA ASP A 235 -3.23 10.41 -1.35
C ASP A 235 -4.74 10.48 -1.10
N VAL A 236 -5.21 10.18 0.13
CA VAL A 236 -6.64 10.31 0.51
C VAL A 236 -7.10 11.75 0.42
N TRP A 237 -6.27 12.70 0.86
CA TRP A 237 -6.63 14.12 0.84
C TRP A 237 -6.78 14.67 -0.58
N ALA A 238 -6.11 14.05 -1.56
CA ALA A 238 -6.27 14.37 -2.98
C ALA A 238 -7.44 13.62 -3.63
N ALA A 239 -7.74 12.39 -3.21
CA ALA A 239 -8.80 11.56 -3.77
C ALA A 239 -10.20 11.96 -3.28
N LYS A 240 -10.34 12.20 -1.96
CA LYS A 240 -11.62 12.49 -1.31
C LYS A 240 -12.36 13.68 -1.94
N PRO A 241 -11.74 14.86 -2.18
CA PRO A 241 -12.43 16.01 -2.77
C PRO A 241 -13.04 15.73 -4.15
N ILE A 242 -12.41 14.87 -4.96
CA ILE A 242 -12.92 14.51 -6.29
C ILE A 242 -14.22 13.69 -6.15
N LEU A 243 -14.26 12.77 -5.20
CA LEU A 243 -15.44 11.96 -4.90
C LEU A 243 -16.58 12.81 -4.33
N GLU A 244 -16.26 13.79 -3.49
CA GLU A 244 -17.25 14.74 -2.95
C GLU A 244 -17.75 15.71 -4.04
N GLU A 245 -16.90 16.15 -4.96
CA GLU A 245 -17.28 17.01 -6.09
C GLU A 245 -18.27 16.34 -7.05
N ILE A 246 -18.19 15.02 -7.24
CA ILE A 246 -19.21 14.30 -8.02
C ILE A 246 -20.52 14.06 -7.27
N GLY A 247 -20.57 14.39 -5.98
CA GLY A 247 -21.77 14.34 -5.14
C GLY A 247 -21.88 13.10 -4.25
N LEU A 248 -20.78 12.37 -4.07
CA LEU A 248 -20.69 11.27 -3.10
C LEU A 248 -20.29 11.82 -1.71
N ASN A 249 -20.68 11.13 -0.66
CA ASN A 249 -20.30 11.44 0.71
C ASN A 249 -19.33 10.37 1.25
N VAL A 250 -18.08 10.75 1.47
CA VAL A 250 -17.06 9.86 2.05
C VAL A 250 -17.28 9.78 3.56
N LYS A 251 -18.06 8.81 3.99
CA LYS A 251 -18.46 8.61 5.39
C LYS A 251 -17.37 7.97 6.24
N SER A 252 -16.60 7.06 5.66
CA SER A 252 -15.55 6.34 6.35
C SER A 252 -14.31 6.18 5.49
N ILE A 253 -13.15 6.25 6.10
CA ILE A 253 -11.86 5.97 5.47
C ILE A 253 -11.13 4.92 6.31
N TRP A 254 -10.80 3.80 5.71
CA TRP A 254 -10.14 2.68 6.34
C TRP A 254 -8.76 2.48 5.71
N THR A 255 -7.67 3.05 6.28
CA THR A 255 -7.55 3.70 7.58
C THR A 255 -6.86 5.06 7.50
N GLY A 256 -6.45 5.51 6.31
CA GLY A 256 -5.63 6.70 6.11
C GLY A 256 -6.32 7.99 6.57
N ASP A 257 -5.80 8.63 7.60
CA ASP A 257 -6.43 9.77 8.29
C ASP A 257 -7.87 9.46 8.76
N GLY A 258 -8.10 8.16 9.07
CA GLY A 258 -9.40 7.66 9.48
C GLY A 258 -9.72 7.99 10.95
N GLU A 259 -11.01 7.95 11.26
CA GLU A 259 -11.53 8.08 12.62
C GLU A 259 -12.18 6.76 13.05
N ILE A 260 -11.85 6.26 14.24
CA ILE A 260 -12.28 4.93 14.68
C ILE A 260 -13.81 4.78 14.72
N GLU A 261 -14.53 5.82 15.12
CA GLU A 261 -16.00 5.79 15.15
C GLU A 261 -16.59 5.75 13.74
N LYS A 262 -15.99 6.46 12.77
CA LYS A 262 -16.39 6.38 11.36
C LYS A 262 -16.08 5.01 10.75
N ILE A 263 -14.92 4.43 11.11
CA ILE A 263 -14.58 3.05 10.73
C ILE A 263 -15.62 2.08 11.31
N ALA A 264 -16.02 2.24 12.58
CA ALA A 264 -17.05 1.42 13.20
C ALA A 264 -18.42 1.51 12.49
N SER A 265 -18.71 2.62 11.80
CA SER A 265 -19.96 2.84 11.04
C SER A 265 -19.90 2.37 9.58
N THR A 266 -18.80 1.81 9.11
CA THR A 266 -18.63 1.38 7.71
C THR A 266 -19.69 0.37 7.25
N TYR A 267 -20.33 -0.36 8.16
CA TYR A 267 -21.45 -1.27 7.85
C TYR A 267 -22.71 -0.55 7.31
N ALA A 268 -22.78 0.77 7.39
CA ALA A 268 -23.94 1.57 7.00
C ALA A 268 -23.76 2.33 5.67
N VAL A 269 -22.68 2.11 4.92
CA VAL A 269 -22.48 2.76 3.61
C VAL A 269 -23.18 2.01 2.46
N LYS A 270 -23.25 2.64 1.29
CA LYS A 270 -23.87 2.05 0.08
C LYS A 270 -22.88 1.33 -0.81
N LEU A 271 -21.62 1.77 -0.79
CA LEU A 271 -20.55 1.20 -1.63
C LEU A 271 -19.21 1.33 -0.91
N ASN A 272 -18.45 0.24 -0.90
CA ASN A 272 -17.04 0.25 -0.53
C ASN A 272 -16.18 0.48 -1.78
N LEU A 273 -15.39 1.56 -1.79
CA LEU A 273 -14.37 1.79 -2.80
C LEU A 273 -13.03 1.26 -2.29
N ILE A 274 -12.56 0.18 -2.87
CA ILE A 274 -11.30 -0.46 -2.47
C ILE A 274 -10.13 0.09 -3.28
N HIS A 275 -9.10 0.60 -2.59
CA HIS A 275 -7.83 0.99 -3.20
C HIS A 275 -6.82 -0.15 -3.16
N CYS A 276 -6.41 -0.57 -1.96
CA CYS A 276 -5.47 -1.68 -1.80
C CYS A 276 -6.17 -3.03 -1.86
N TYR A 277 -6.35 -3.55 -3.08
CA TYR A 277 -7.02 -4.82 -3.30
C TYR A 277 -6.44 -5.96 -2.46
N ARG A 278 -5.12 -6.13 -2.45
CA ARG A 278 -4.48 -7.24 -1.74
C ARG A 278 -4.69 -7.20 -0.23
N SER A 279 -4.70 -6.03 0.38
CA SER A 279 -4.91 -5.90 1.83
C SER A 279 -6.37 -6.11 2.24
N MET A 280 -7.33 -5.76 1.38
CA MET A 280 -8.71 -5.51 1.79
C MET A 280 -9.77 -6.30 1.04
N ASN A 281 -9.43 -7.03 -0.04
CA ASN A 281 -10.43 -7.74 -0.85
C ASN A 281 -11.25 -8.75 -0.06
N TYR A 282 -10.62 -9.51 0.84
CA TYR A 282 -11.33 -10.47 1.68
C TYR A 282 -12.28 -9.78 2.67
N MET A 283 -11.87 -8.61 3.21
CA MET A 283 -12.70 -7.83 4.11
C MET A 283 -13.91 -7.24 3.40
N CYS A 284 -13.74 -6.73 2.19
CA CYS A 284 -14.85 -6.28 1.36
C CYS A 284 -15.86 -7.42 1.06
N LYS A 285 -15.36 -8.63 0.81
CA LYS A 285 -16.22 -9.81 0.64
C LYS A 285 -17.01 -10.15 1.93
N VAL A 286 -16.36 -10.12 3.09
CA VAL A 286 -17.03 -10.32 4.38
C VAL A 286 -18.11 -9.25 4.61
N MET A 287 -17.82 -7.99 4.26
CA MET A 287 -18.80 -6.90 4.40
C MET A 287 -19.97 -7.03 3.43
N GLU A 288 -19.74 -7.52 2.22
CA GLU A 288 -20.78 -7.83 1.26
C GLU A 288 -21.67 -9.00 1.75
N GLU A 289 -21.07 -10.08 2.23
CA GLU A 289 -21.79 -11.25 2.76
C GLU A 289 -22.58 -10.91 4.04
N LYS A 290 -22.00 -10.13 4.96
CA LYS A 290 -22.60 -9.86 6.28
C LYS A 290 -23.60 -8.70 6.27
N TRP A 291 -23.35 -7.66 5.50
CA TRP A 291 -24.17 -6.42 5.50
C TRP A 291 -24.70 -6.03 4.11
N GLY A 292 -24.44 -6.84 3.08
CA GLY A 292 -24.92 -6.58 1.71
C GLY A 292 -24.28 -5.36 1.04
N ILE A 293 -23.10 -4.93 1.47
CA ILE A 293 -22.43 -3.75 0.94
C ILE A 293 -21.58 -4.14 -0.26
N PRO A 294 -21.94 -3.76 -1.47
CA PRO A 294 -21.14 -4.04 -2.66
C PRO A 294 -19.81 -3.27 -2.60
N TRP A 295 -18.85 -3.74 -3.37
CA TRP A 295 -17.56 -3.10 -3.46
C TRP A 295 -17.05 -2.97 -4.90
N LEU A 296 -16.18 -1.98 -5.13
CA LEU A 296 -15.56 -1.70 -6.41
C LEU A 296 -14.11 -1.24 -6.20
N GLU A 297 -13.17 -1.78 -6.96
CA GLU A 297 -11.80 -1.27 -6.98
C GLU A 297 -11.75 0.04 -7.77
N TYR A 298 -10.99 1.01 -7.25
CA TYR A 298 -10.70 2.27 -7.94
C TYR A 298 -9.20 2.52 -8.01
N ASN A 299 -8.79 3.26 -9.03
CA ASN A 299 -7.40 3.66 -9.24
C ASN A 299 -7.35 5.14 -9.64
N PHE A 300 -6.74 5.95 -8.80
CA PHE A 300 -6.59 7.39 -9.03
C PHE A 300 -5.15 7.80 -9.36
N PHE A 301 -4.34 6.87 -9.88
CA PHE A 301 -3.03 7.17 -10.44
C PHE A 301 -3.11 7.42 -11.94
N GLY A 302 -2.92 8.70 -12.34
CA GLY A 302 -2.97 9.13 -13.74
C GLY A 302 -4.38 9.46 -14.25
N PRO A 303 -4.49 10.47 -15.13
CA PRO A 303 -5.79 10.96 -15.61
C PRO A 303 -6.62 9.90 -16.32
N THR A 304 -6.02 9.01 -17.10
CA THR A 304 -6.73 7.92 -17.78
C THR A 304 -7.41 6.99 -16.78
N LYS A 305 -6.70 6.58 -15.71
CA LYS A 305 -7.24 5.68 -14.67
C LYS A 305 -8.24 6.38 -13.75
N ILE A 306 -8.05 7.66 -13.49
CA ILE A 306 -9.03 8.47 -12.74
C ILE A 306 -10.36 8.52 -13.49
N GLU A 307 -10.35 8.85 -14.79
CA GLU A 307 -11.56 8.92 -15.60
C GLU A 307 -12.27 7.57 -15.70
N GLU A 308 -11.53 6.48 -15.92
CA GLU A 308 -12.04 5.11 -15.93
C GLU A 308 -12.72 4.77 -14.58
N SER A 309 -12.04 5.03 -13.47
CA SER A 309 -12.56 4.75 -12.13
C SER A 309 -13.81 5.57 -11.82
N LEU A 310 -13.82 6.86 -12.14
CA LEU A 310 -14.98 7.72 -11.89
C LEU A 310 -16.23 7.24 -12.67
N ARG A 311 -16.07 6.81 -13.94
CA ARG A 311 -17.18 6.25 -14.71
C ARG A 311 -17.66 4.93 -14.15
N ASN A 312 -16.76 4.04 -13.76
CA ASN A 312 -17.11 2.76 -13.13
C ASN A 312 -17.83 2.95 -11.80
N ILE A 313 -17.44 3.96 -11.01
CA ILE A 313 -18.13 4.32 -9.77
C ILE A 313 -19.54 4.85 -10.10
N ALA A 314 -19.68 5.73 -11.09
CA ALA A 314 -20.96 6.32 -11.49
C ALA A 314 -22.01 5.28 -11.91
N GLU A 315 -21.59 4.16 -12.52
CA GLU A 315 -22.49 3.05 -12.89
C GLU A 315 -23.15 2.37 -11.68
N ARG A 316 -22.67 2.62 -10.46
CA ARG A 316 -23.26 2.12 -9.21
C ARG A 316 -24.30 3.07 -8.61
N PHE A 317 -24.52 4.23 -9.24
CA PHE A 317 -25.40 5.28 -8.77
C PHE A 317 -26.35 5.77 -9.88
N ASP A 318 -27.09 6.82 -9.58
CA ASP A 318 -28.10 7.41 -10.47
C ASP A 318 -27.50 8.34 -11.55
N ASP A 319 -28.37 8.82 -12.45
CA ASP A 319 -28.00 9.71 -13.54
C ASP A 319 -27.44 11.06 -13.06
N LYS A 320 -27.76 11.49 -11.84
CA LYS A 320 -27.20 12.71 -11.25
C LYS A 320 -25.70 12.57 -11.06
N ILE A 321 -25.26 11.46 -10.48
CA ILE A 321 -23.84 11.16 -10.28
C ILE A 321 -23.13 10.99 -11.63
N LYS A 322 -23.74 10.27 -12.60
CA LYS A 322 -23.18 10.12 -13.95
C LYS A 322 -22.93 11.47 -14.63
N LYS A 323 -23.89 12.39 -14.56
CA LYS A 323 -23.75 13.75 -15.10
C LYS A 323 -22.65 14.55 -14.38
N ASN A 324 -22.55 14.43 -13.08
CA ASN A 324 -21.53 15.12 -12.29
C ASN A 324 -20.14 14.61 -12.63
N VAL A 325 -19.97 13.30 -12.79
CA VAL A 325 -18.70 12.68 -13.19
C VAL A 325 -18.21 13.26 -14.52
N GLU A 326 -19.05 13.34 -15.55
CA GLU A 326 -18.62 13.90 -16.83
C GLU A 326 -18.29 15.41 -16.73
N LYS A 327 -18.97 16.16 -15.86
CA LYS A 327 -18.61 17.57 -15.58
C LYS A 327 -17.23 17.69 -14.92
N VAL A 328 -16.96 16.87 -13.93
CA VAL A 328 -15.67 16.85 -13.22
C VAL A 328 -14.55 16.44 -14.16
N ILE A 329 -14.72 15.38 -14.93
CA ILE A 329 -13.77 14.95 -15.94
C ILE A 329 -13.47 16.08 -16.94
N LYS A 330 -14.50 16.71 -17.50
CA LYS A 330 -14.35 17.85 -18.43
C LYS A 330 -13.58 19.00 -17.80
N LYS A 331 -13.87 19.34 -16.55
CA LYS A 331 -13.19 20.41 -15.79
C LYS A 331 -11.69 20.16 -15.70
N TYR A 332 -11.28 18.96 -15.35
CA TYR A 332 -9.86 18.63 -15.10
C TYR A 332 -9.08 18.27 -16.36
N ARG A 333 -9.74 17.86 -17.46
CA ARG A 333 -9.05 17.50 -18.72
C ARG A 333 -8.12 18.58 -19.26
N VAL A 334 -8.53 19.85 -19.16
CA VAL A 334 -7.70 20.97 -19.64
C VAL A 334 -6.40 21.06 -18.85
N LYS A 335 -6.50 20.98 -17.52
CA LYS A 335 -5.31 20.96 -16.63
C LYS A 335 -4.44 19.74 -16.91
N MET A 336 -5.02 18.54 -16.99
CA MET A 336 -4.28 17.31 -17.22
C MET A 336 -3.59 17.29 -18.59
N LYS A 337 -4.27 17.83 -19.62
CA LYS A 337 -3.64 17.98 -20.92
C LYS A 337 -2.40 18.88 -20.83
N ALA A 338 -2.47 19.99 -20.12
CA ALA A 338 -1.33 20.90 -19.95
C ALA A 338 -0.15 20.20 -19.25
N VAL A 339 -0.43 19.42 -18.19
CA VAL A 339 0.61 18.62 -17.49
C VAL A 339 1.25 17.60 -18.44
N VAL A 340 0.44 16.85 -19.19
CA VAL A 340 0.96 15.87 -20.16
C VAL A 340 1.77 16.57 -21.26
N ASP A 341 1.28 17.66 -21.82
CA ASP A 341 1.98 18.42 -22.87
C ASP A 341 3.33 18.99 -22.38
N GLU A 342 3.44 19.31 -21.08
CA GLU A 342 4.69 19.81 -20.47
C GLU A 342 5.73 18.71 -20.26
N TYR A 343 5.32 17.56 -19.67
CA TYR A 343 6.29 16.54 -19.21
C TYR A 343 6.52 15.43 -20.23
N LYS A 344 5.50 15.03 -20.99
CA LYS A 344 5.60 13.92 -21.95
C LYS A 344 6.71 14.08 -22.98
N PRO A 345 6.98 15.27 -23.57
CA PRO A 345 8.07 15.41 -24.54
C PRO A 345 9.46 15.00 -24.03
N ARG A 346 9.67 15.04 -22.70
CA ARG A 346 10.93 14.64 -22.05
C ARG A 346 10.93 13.19 -21.54
N LEU A 347 9.74 12.58 -21.46
CA LEU A 347 9.54 11.27 -20.85
C LEU A 347 9.07 10.20 -21.85
N ASP A 348 8.55 10.58 -23.01
CA ASP A 348 8.04 9.66 -24.02
C ASP A 348 9.14 8.71 -24.54
N GLY A 349 8.82 7.43 -24.54
CA GLY A 349 9.76 6.36 -24.93
C GLY A 349 10.77 5.98 -23.85
N LYS A 350 10.78 6.67 -22.68
CA LYS A 350 11.53 6.23 -21.50
C LYS A 350 10.96 4.94 -20.94
N THR A 351 11.76 4.25 -20.14
CA THR A 351 11.39 2.95 -19.57
C THR A 351 11.52 2.94 -18.05
N ALA A 352 10.65 2.17 -17.41
CA ALA A 352 10.71 1.97 -15.95
C ALA A 352 10.57 0.50 -15.58
N MET A 353 11.20 0.12 -14.46
CA MET A 353 11.04 -1.17 -13.81
C MET A 353 10.51 -0.95 -12.40
N LEU A 354 9.41 -1.64 -12.05
CA LEU A 354 8.68 -1.41 -10.80
C LEU A 354 8.66 -2.64 -9.92
N PHE A 355 8.97 -2.45 -8.65
CA PHE A 355 8.91 -3.54 -7.66
C PHE A 355 8.60 -2.99 -6.27
N VAL A 356 7.42 -3.27 -5.72
CA VAL A 356 7.13 -3.01 -4.30
C VAL A 356 5.74 -3.51 -3.87
N GLY A 357 5.63 -3.99 -2.64
CA GLY A 357 4.35 -4.24 -1.98
C GLY A 357 3.38 -5.15 -2.74
N GLY A 358 2.09 -4.90 -2.59
CA GLY A 358 1.01 -5.72 -3.19
C GLY A 358 0.06 -4.94 -4.10
N LEU A 359 0.33 -3.68 -4.43
CA LEU A 359 -0.58 -2.83 -5.19
C LEU A 359 0.11 -1.98 -6.27
N ARG A 360 1.08 -1.17 -5.86
CA ARG A 360 1.65 -0.08 -6.67
C ARG A 360 2.27 -0.53 -7.98
N PRO A 361 2.93 -1.71 -8.09
CA PRO A 361 3.49 -2.18 -9.36
C PRO A 361 2.47 -2.32 -10.50
N ARG A 362 1.17 -2.39 -10.20
CA ARG A 362 0.09 -2.36 -11.18
C ARG A 362 -0.62 -1.02 -11.24
N HIS A 363 -1.01 -0.47 -10.09
CA HIS A 363 -1.82 0.75 -10.04
C HIS A 363 -1.12 1.98 -10.61
N THR A 364 0.20 2.10 -10.46
CA THR A 364 0.94 3.26 -10.98
C THR A 364 1.23 3.19 -12.48
N VAL A 365 1.07 2.03 -13.12
CA VAL A 365 1.38 1.83 -14.55
C VAL A 365 0.68 2.85 -15.43
N GLY A 366 -0.62 3.08 -15.23
CA GLY A 366 -1.39 4.05 -16.00
C GLY A 366 -0.81 5.48 -15.95
N ALA A 367 -0.31 5.90 -14.78
CA ALA A 367 0.32 7.22 -14.63
C ALA A 367 1.65 7.33 -15.40
N TYR A 368 2.45 6.27 -15.43
CA TYR A 368 3.66 6.22 -16.28
C TYR A 368 3.30 6.26 -17.78
N GLU A 369 2.30 5.47 -18.19
CA GLU A 369 1.86 5.41 -19.58
C GLU A 369 1.25 6.72 -20.09
N ASP A 370 0.52 7.46 -19.25
CA ASP A 370 0.01 8.80 -19.59
C ASP A 370 1.15 9.78 -19.93
N LEU A 371 2.33 9.58 -19.36
CA LEU A 371 3.56 10.32 -19.64
C LEU A 371 4.41 9.72 -20.78
N GLY A 372 3.99 8.60 -21.38
CA GLY A 372 4.70 7.90 -22.44
C GLY A 372 5.81 6.96 -21.98
N ILE A 373 5.92 6.70 -20.68
CA ILE A 373 6.91 5.80 -20.11
C ILE A 373 6.40 4.35 -20.19
N GLN A 374 7.25 3.43 -20.62
CA GLN A 374 6.94 2.02 -20.82
C GLN A 374 7.50 1.17 -19.66
N ILE A 375 6.73 0.17 -19.20
CA ILE A 375 7.13 -0.69 -18.08
C ILE A 375 7.81 -1.95 -18.60
N THR A 376 9.11 -2.08 -18.37
CA THR A 376 9.94 -3.20 -18.83
C THR A 376 9.93 -4.38 -17.84
N GLY A 377 9.61 -4.13 -16.61
CA GLY A 377 9.45 -5.16 -15.57
C GLY A 377 8.55 -4.69 -14.44
N THR A 378 7.78 -5.60 -13.88
CA THR A 378 6.93 -5.32 -12.71
C THR A 378 6.84 -6.54 -11.81
N GLY A 379 6.73 -6.30 -10.48
CA GLY A 379 6.65 -7.37 -9.50
C GLY A 379 6.19 -6.93 -8.14
N TYR A 380 5.88 -7.92 -7.31
CA TYR A 380 5.32 -7.72 -5.98
C TYR A 380 6.18 -8.38 -4.90
N GLU A 381 6.19 -7.79 -3.71
CA GLU A 381 6.78 -8.42 -2.52
C GLU A 381 5.86 -9.49 -1.94
N PHE A 382 4.55 -9.32 -2.05
CA PHE A 382 3.54 -10.23 -1.51
C PHE A 382 2.25 -10.16 -2.33
N ALA A 383 2.15 -10.93 -3.38
CA ALA A 383 0.95 -11.07 -4.19
C ALA A 383 0.30 -12.45 -4.01
N HIS A 384 -0.92 -12.58 -4.49
CA HIS A 384 -1.56 -13.85 -4.74
C HIS A 384 -1.73 -14.03 -6.25
N GLN A 385 -2.17 -15.22 -6.68
CA GLN A 385 -2.28 -15.52 -8.10
C GLN A 385 -3.18 -14.53 -8.84
N ASP A 386 -4.28 -14.13 -8.24
CA ASP A 386 -5.24 -13.18 -8.80
C ASP A 386 -4.65 -11.76 -9.02
N ASP A 387 -3.59 -11.36 -8.32
CA ASP A 387 -2.89 -10.11 -8.60
C ASP A 387 -2.10 -10.20 -9.91
N TYR A 388 -1.44 -11.35 -10.17
CA TYR A 388 -0.71 -11.57 -11.42
C TYR A 388 -1.66 -11.70 -12.61
N ASP A 389 -2.77 -12.42 -12.44
CA ASP A 389 -3.81 -12.56 -13.48
C ASP A 389 -4.42 -11.22 -13.88
N ARG A 390 -4.46 -10.27 -12.94
CA ARG A 390 -4.93 -8.88 -13.19
C ARG A 390 -3.83 -7.95 -13.72
N THR A 391 -2.56 -8.29 -13.49
CA THR A 391 -1.41 -7.49 -13.93
C THR A 391 -1.01 -7.83 -15.36
N ALA A 392 -0.97 -9.11 -15.72
CA ALA A 392 -0.52 -9.57 -17.03
C ALA A 392 -1.24 -8.88 -18.22
N PRO A 393 -2.57 -8.66 -18.20
CA PRO A 393 -3.26 -7.94 -19.27
C PRO A 393 -2.91 -6.45 -19.37
N GLU A 394 -2.36 -5.88 -18.30
CA GLU A 394 -1.94 -4.47 -18.26
C GLU A 394 -0.48 -4.27 -18.68
N MET A 395 0.26 -5.35 -18.98
CA MET A 395 1.66 -5.29 -19.40
C MET A 395 1.83 -5.68 -20.88
N ALA A 396 2.81 -5.08 -21.54
CA ALA A 396 3.19 -5.46 -22.89
C ALA A 396 3.72 -6.91 -22.95
N LYS A 397 3.65 -7.53 -24.13
CA LYS A 397 4.25 -8.83 -24.35
C LYS A 397 5.77 -8.78 -24.12
N GLY A 398 6.30 -9.80 -23.45
CA GLY A 398 7.72 -9.90 -23.13
C GLY A 398 8.16 -9.10 -21.89
N THR A 399 7.30 -8.26 -21.29
CA THR A 399 7.60 -7.58 -20.02
C THR A 399 7.96 -8.61 -18.96
N LEU A 400 9.01 -8.35 -18.19
CA LEU A 400 9.43 -9.21 -17.07
C LEU A 400 8.44 -9.10 -15.93
N ILE A 401 7.86 -10.22 -15.50
CA ILE A 401 7.03 -10.33 -14.30
C ILE A 401 7.74 -11.18 -13.27
N TYR A 402 7.83 -10.70 -12.03
CA TYR A 402 8.53 -11.39 -10.95
C TYR A 402 7.77 -11.26 -9.62
N ASP A 403 7.87 -12.30 -8.81
CA ASP A 403 7.32 -12.33 -7.46
C ASP A 403 8.45 -12.40 -6.45
N ASP A 404 8.40 -11.55 -5.40
CA ASP A 404 9.36 -11.58 -4.29
C ASP A 404 10.83 -11.66 -4.75
N VAL A 405 11.21 -10.77 -5.64
CA VAL A 405 12.56 -10.71 -6.21
C VAL A 405 13.60 -10.38 -5.14
N SER A 406 14.75 -11.03 -5.19
CA SER A 406 15.90 -10.66 -4.38
C SER A 406 16.62 -9.44 -4.97
N GLU A 407 17.40 -8.76 -4.13
CA GLU A 407 18.22 -7.62 -4.57
C GLU A 407 19.18 -8.01 -5.70
N PHE A 408 19.82 -9.18 -5.59
CA PHE A 408 20.69 -9.74 -6.63
C PHE A 408 19.96 -9.94 -7.97
N GLU A 409 18.76 -10.54 -7.97
CA GLU A 409 17.99 -10.74 -9.19
C GLU A 409 17.59 -9.40 -9.82
N LEU A 410 17.14 -8.47 -8.99
CA LEU A 410 16.71 -7.14 -9.45
C LEU A 410 17.89 -6.37 -10.06
N GLU A 411 19.08 -6.46 -9.47
CA GLU A 411 20.31 -5.87 -10.02
C GLU A 411 20.63 -6.43 -11.41
N LYS A 412 20.58 -7.75 -11.59
CA LYS A 412 20.79 -8.41 -12.89
C LYS A 412 19.78 -7.98 -13.96
N TYR A 413 18.51 -7.89 -13.58
CA TYR A 413 17.46 -7.44 -14.49
C TYR A 413 17.65 -5.99 -14.91
N VAL A 414 18.05 -5.12 -13.99
CA VAL A 414 18.31 -3.72 -14.24
C VAL A 414 19.57 -3.51 -15.08
N GLU A 415 20.64 -4.28 -14.85
CA GLU A 415 21.87 -4.28 -15.66
C GLU A 415 21.59 -4.61 -17.14
N GLU A 416 20.72 -5.60 -17.41
CA GLU A 416 20.39 -6.04 -18.77
C GLU A 416 19.38 -5.12 -19.46
N PHE A 417 18.31 -4.73 -18.78
CA PHE A 417 17.25 -3.92 -19.39
C PHE A 417 17.56 -2.42 -19.40
N LYS A 418 18.45 -1.96 -18.53
CA LYS A 418 18.88 -0.58 -18.37
C LYS A 418 17.70 0.42 -18.40
N PRO A 419 16.74 0.25 -17.48
CA PRO A 419 15.59 1.15 -17.44
C PRO A 419 16.06 2.58 -17.12
N ASP A 420 15.33 3.57 -17.63
CA ASP A 420 15.58 4.98 -17.29
C ASP A 420 15.16 5.31 -15.84
N LEU A 421 14.35 4.46 -15.23
CA LEU A 421 13.92 4.61 -13.82
C LEU A 421 13.69 3.24 -13.17
N VAL A 422 14.13 3.10 -11.93
CA VAL A 422 13.69 2.01 -11.03
C VAL A 422 12.80 2.58 -9.94
N GLY A 423 11.59 2.02 -9.84
CA GLY A 423 10.65 2.29 -8.74
C GLY A 423 10.57 1.10 -7.80
N SER A 424 11.07 1.25 -6.55
CA SER A 424 11.11 0.14 -5.60
C SER A 424 11.00 0.60 -4.13
N GLY A 425 11.35 -0.24 -3.19
CA GLY A 425 11.42 0.06 -1.76
C GLY A 425 12.66 0.90 -1.40
N ILE A 426 12.78 1.26 -0.13
CA ILE A 426 13.88 2.12 0.32
C ILE A 426 15.25 1.42 0.29
N LYS A 427 15.28 0.10 0.42
CA LYS A 427 16.54 -0.66 0.48
C LYS A 427 17.27 -0.63 -0.86
N GLU A 428 16.55 -0.81 -1.95
CA GLU A 428 17.09 -0.86 -3.31
C GLU A 428 17.60 0.50 -3.78
N LYS A 429 17.14 1.58 -3.18
CA LYS A 429 17.51 2.97 -3.53
C LYS A 429 19.03 3.15 -3.60
N TYR A 430 19.73 2.68 -2.60
CA TYR A 430 21.18 2.90 -2.49
C TYR A 430 21.99 2.15 -3.56
N VAL A 431 21.57 0.93 -3.90
CA VAL A 431 22.23 0.11 -4.93
C VAL A 431 22.10 0.81 -6.29
N PHE A 432 20.91 1.17 -6.69
CA PHE A 432 20.68 1.73 -8.03
C PHE A 432 21.19 3.16 -8.17
N GLN A 433 21.00 4.01 -7.17
CA GLN A 433 21.56 5.36 -7.22
C GLN A 433 23.09 5.38 -7.26
N LYS A 434 23.75 4.48 -6.52
CA LYS A 434 25.21 4.31 -6.56
C LYS A 434 25.70 3.88 -7.95
N SER A 435 24.90 3.10 -8.67
CA SER A 435 25.19 2.66 -10.04
C SER A 435 24.78 3.69 -11.12
N GLY A 436 24.33 4.88 -10.72
CA GLY A 436 23.93 5.95 -11.65
C GLY A 436 22.57 5.76 -12.28
N ILE A 437 21.73 4.90 -11.69
CA ILE A 437 20.38 4.62 -12.19
C ILE A 437 19.36 5.48 -11.44
N PRO A 438 18.53 6.27 -12.13
CA PRO A 438 17.46 7.03 -11.53
C PRO A 438 16.51 6.15 -10.71
N PHE A 439 16.14 6.62 -9.52
CA PHE A 439 15.35 5.84 -8.58
C PHE A 439 14.27 6.67 -7.90
N ARG A 440 13.08 6.06 -7.73
CA ARG A 440 12.00 6.60 -6.88
C ARG A 440 11.54 5.55 -5.88
N GLN A 441 11.56 5.92 -4.62
CA GLN A 441 11.02 5.08 -3.56
C GLN A 441 9.50 5.14 -3.58
N MET A 442 8.85 3.98 -3.72
CA MET A 442 7.41 3.87 -3.92
C MET A 442 6.60 3.68 -2.63
N HIS A 443 7.23 3.36 -1.49
CA HIS A 443 6.52 3.16 -0.24
C HIS A 443 5.98 4.46 0.36
N SER A 444 6.78 5.52 0.33
CA SER A 444 6.46 6.84 0.89
C SER A 444 6.56 7.96 -0.14
N TRP A 445 6.48 7.60 -1.44
CA TRP A 445 6.66 8.54 -2.56
C TRP A 445 7.96 9.35 -2.50
N ASP A 446 9.00 8.77 -1.91
CA ASP A 446 10.30 9.45 -1.66
C ASP A 446 10.13 10.75 -0.83
N TYR A 447 9.21 10.73 0.12
CA TYR A 447 8.79 11.87 0.94
C TYR A 447 8.15 13.03 0.14
N SER A 448 7.64 12.76 -1.05
CA SER A 448 6.81 13.64 -1.88
C SER A 448 5.33 13.21 -1.84
N GLY A 449 4.55 13.57 -2.82
CA GLY A 449 3.12 13.28 -2.94
C GLY A 449 2.24 14.46 -2.51
N PRO A 450 0.92 14.33 -2.59
CA PRO A 450 0.21 13.11 -3.03
C PRO A 450 0.49 12.74 -4.49
N TYR A 451 0.17 11.48 -4.87
CA TYR A 451 0.19 11.04 -6.26
C TYR A 451 -1.19 10.63 -6.77
N HIS A 452 -2.18 10.52 -5.87
CA HIS A 452 -3.57 10.33 -6.23
C HIS A 452 -4.24 11.60 -6.76
N GLY A 453 -5.26 11.39 -7.59
CA GLY A 453 -6.08 12.47 -8.11
C GLY A 453 -5.37 13.33 -9.15
N TYR A 454 -6.09 14.34 -9.62
CA TYR A 454 -5.58 15.21 -10.69
C TYR A 454 -4.39 16.07 -10.25
N ASP A 455 -4.44 16.62 -9.04
CA ASP A 455 -3.33 17.42 -8.49
C ASP A 455 -2.13 16.54 -8.14
N GLY A 456 -2.40 15.31 -7.70
CA GLY A 456 -1.36 14.33 -7.44
C GLY A 456 -0.62 13.88 -8.71
N PHE A 457 -1.30 13.81 -9.84
CA PHE A 457 -0.65 13.47 -11.11
C PHE A 457 0.33 14.56 -11.57
N GLU A 458 0.04 15.83 -11.34
CA GLU A 458 0.99 16.92 -11.62
C GLU A 458 2.28 16.77 -10.80
N ILE A 459 2.14 16.47 -9.50
CA ILE A 459 3.29 16.22 -8.62
C ILE A 459 4.06 14.98 -9.06
N PHE A 460 3.35 13.90 -9.42
CA PHE A 460 3.96 12.68 -9.94
C PHE A 460 4.78 12.95 -11.20
N ALA A 461 4.19 13.65 -12.20
CA ALA A 461 4.87 13.95 -13.46
C ALA A 461 6.16 14.75 -13.23
N ARG A 462 6.10 15.79 -12.41
CA ARG A 462 7.26 16.59 -12.00
C ARG A 462 8.34 15.73 -11.34
N ASP A 463 7.97 14.90 -10.39
CA ASP A 463 8.91 14.11 -9.60
C ASP A 463 9.58 13.02 -10.44
N ILE A 464 8.85 12.41 -11.39
CA ILE A 464 9.41 11.43 -12.32
C ILE A 464 10.35 12.11 -13.32
N ASP A 465 9.97 13.26 -13.86
CA ASP A 465 10.83 14.04 -14.74
C ASP A 465 12.14 14.47 -14.04
N MET A 466 12.03 14.99 -12.82
CA MET A 466 13.19 15.35 -12.00
C MET A 466 14.07 14.13 -11.68
N ALA A 467 13.49 12.97 -11.46
CA ALA A 467 14.26 11.77 -11.17
C ALA A 467 15.03 11.28 -12.40
N ILE A 468 14.37 11.19 -13.57
CA ILE A 468 14.97 10.67 -14.81
C ILE A 468 15.95 11.66 -15.41
N ASN A 469 15.58 12.94 -15.51
CA ASN A 469 16.32 13.96 -16.23
C ASN A 469 17.24 14.81 -15.34
N SER A 470 17.50 14.39 -14.09
CA SER A 470 18.44 15.09 -13.22
C SER A 470 19.84 15.14 -13.81
N PRO A 471 20.48 16.33 -13.91
CA PRO A 471 21.86 16.43 -14.38
C PRO A 471 22.86 15.72 -13.45
N THR A 472 22.46 15.37 -12.24
CA THR A 472 23.28 14.65 -11.26
C THR A 472 23.76 13.31 -11.80
N TRP A 473 22.97 12.63 -12.64
CA TRP A 473 23.34 11.33 -13.20
C TRP A 473 24.58 11.40 -14.10
N GLY A 474 24.80 12.53 -14.78
CA GLY A 474 26.03 12.77 -15.55
C GLY A 474 27.29 12.88 -14.69
N LEU A 475 27.17 13.08 -13.38
CA LEU A 475 28.27 13.17 -12.43
C LEU A 475 28.59 11.85 -11.74
N VAL A 476 27.65 10.90 -11.75
CA VAL A 476 27.84 9.58 -11.15
C VAL A 476 28.65 8.71 -12.10
N LYS A 477 29.82 8.28 -11.65
CA LYS A 477 30.58 7.26 -12.37
C LYS A 477 30.07 5.89 -11.95
N SER A 478 29.45 5.15 -12.90
CA SER A 478 29.07 3.78 -12.65
C SER A 478 30.31 2.96 -12.25
N PRO A 479 30.25 2.14 -11.22
CA PRO A 479 31.32 1.23 -10.88
C PRO A 479 31.43 0.02 -11.83
N PHE A 480 30.50 -0.12 -12.79
CA PHE A 480 30.40 -1.21 -13.76
C PHE A 480 30.68 -0.78 -15.18
#